data_44c02cfbab34686b7edf9574b595b5fe
#
_entry.id   44c02cfbab34686b7edf9574b595b5fe
#
_cell.length_a   1.000
_cell.length_b   1.000
_cell.length_c   1.000
_cell.angle_alpha   90.00
_cell.angle_beta   90.00
_cell.angle_gamma   90.00
#
_symmetry.space_group_name_H-M   'P 1'
#
loop_
_entity.id
_entity.type
_entity.pdbx_description
1 polymer ?
#
loop_
_entity_poly.entity_id
_entity_poly.type
_entity_poly.pdbx_seq_one_letter_code
_entity_poly.pdbx_strand_id
1 'polypeptide(L)'
;DKTTGETAAGARNDTPFKSVPIEITVSVGRARPLVRDLLQLEEGSVLLLDRRVDDPVDLYVGDRLIGTGVLEITESGEKHGVLSVRLVEVHDFGHP
;
A
#
# COMPACT_ATOMS: atom_id res chain seq x y z
N ASP A 1 -20.99 -0.61 -20.72
CA ASP A 1 -20.59 -1.19 -20.81
C ASP A 1 -20.57 -1.50 -20.98
N LYS A 2 -20.60 -1.40 -21.02
CA LYS A 2 -20.23 -2.01 -21.22
C LYS A 2 -19.74 -2.52 -21.58
N THR A 3 -19.79 -2.57 -21.95
CA THR A 3 -19.11 -3.21 -22.32
C THR A 3 -18.56 -3.39 -22.79
N THR A 4 -18.73 -3.52 -23.30
CA THR A 4 -18.02 -3.93 -23.77
C THR A 4 -17.35 -3.84 -24.18
N GLY A 5 -17.12 -3.80 -24.63
CA GLY A 5 -16.34 -4.14 -25.02
C GLY A 5 -15.85 -3.82 -25.61
N GLU A 6 -15.73 -3.73 -25.97
CA GLU A 6 -15.08 -3.70 -26.51
C GLU A 6 -14.37 -3.70 -26.96
N THR A 7 -14.07 -3.78 -27.38
CA THR A 7 -13.25 -3.87 -27.92
C THR A 7 -12.60 -3.52 -28.51
N ALA A 8 -12.60 -3.46 -29.08
CA ALA A 8 -12.00 -3.23 -29.91
C ALA A 8 -10.96 -2.82 -30.30
N ALA A 9 -10.74 -2.62 -30.80
CA ALA A 9 -9.65 -2.64 -31.40
C ALA A 9 -8.71 -1.71 -30.96
N GLY A 10 -7.64 -2.05 -30.98
CA GLY A 10 -6.60 -1.20 -30.87
C GLY A 10 -6.42 -0.57 -29.55
N ALA A 11 -6.05 0.61 -29.55
CA ALA A 11 -5.55 1.27 -28.38
C ALA A 11 -6.57 1.39 -27.28
N ARG A 12 -7.79 1.27 -27.63
CA ARG A 12 -8.80 1.45 -26.63
C ARG A 12 -8.99 0.29 -25.72
N ASN A 13 -8.36 -0.79 -26.04
CA ASN A 13 -8.62 -2.00 -25.29
C ASN A 13 -8.01 -2.00 -23.92
N ASP A 14 -7.21 -1.03 -23.59
CA ASP A 14 -6.68 -0.96 -22.24
C ASP A 14 -7.70 -0.48 -21.23
N THR A 15 -8.86 0.00 -21.66
CA THR A 15 -9.86 0.52 -20.74
C THR A 15 -10.33 -0.51 -19.73
N PRO A 16 -10.61 -1.76 -20.12
CA PRO A 16 -11.03 -2.72 -19.10
C PRO A 16 -9.99 -2.96 -18.03
N PHE A 17 -8.72 -2.91 -18.40
CA PHE A 17 -7.66 -3.10 -17.42
C PHE A 17 -7.58 -1.93 -16.46
N LYS A 18 -7.89 -0.73 -16.93
CA LYS A 18 -7.82 0.44 -16.07
C LYS A 18 -8.90 0.47 -15.01
N SER A 19 -9.96 -0.31 -15.19
CA SER A 19 -11.02 -0.34 -14.20
C SER A 19 -10.89 -1.49 -13.22
N VAL A 20 -9.82 -2.28 -13.34
CA VAL A 20 -9.58 -3.38 -12.40
C VAL A 20 -8.85 -2.83 -11.19
N PRO A 21 -9.38 -3.04 -9.97
CA PRO A 21 -8.69 -2.54 -8.79
C PRO A 21 -7.41 -3.31 -8.54
N ILE A 22 -6.41 -2.61 -8.05
CA ILE A 22 -5.11 -3.17 -7.69
C ILE A 22 -4.89 -2.85 -6.23
N GLU A 23 -4.49 -3.84 -5.46
CA GLU A 23 -4.24 -3.64 -4.04
C GLU A 23 -2.82 -3.12 -3.83
N ILE A 24 -2.72 -2.06 -3.04
CA ILE A 24 -1.43 -1.51 -2.65
C ILE A 24 -1.23 -1.80 -1.18
N THR A 25 -0.09 -2.40 -0.85
CA THR A 25 0.26 -2.68 0.53
C THR A 25 1.19 -1.58 1.04
N VAL A 26 0.84 -1.02 2.19
CA VAL A 26 1.63 0.02 2.83
C VAL A 26 2.37 -0.62 4.00
N SER A 27 3.70 -0.63 3.92
CA SER A 27 4.53 -1.27 4.94
C SER A 27 5.04 -0.21 5.90
N VAL A 28 4.69 -0.35 7.17
CA VAL A 28 5.09 0.62 8.18
C VAL A 28 6.35 0.18 8.92
N GLY A 29 6.89 -0.98 8.58
CA GLY A 29 8.08 -1.48 9.25
C GLY A 29 8.02 -2.97 9.47
N ARG A 30 9.11 -3.52 9.96
CA ARG A 30 9.23 -4.95 10.22
C ARG A 30 9.78 -5.19 11.61
N ALA A 31 9.39 -6.29 12.19
CA ALA A 31 9.94 -6.74 13.45
C ALA A 31 10.64 -8.07 13.20
N ARG A 32 11.73 -8.30 13.93
CA ARG A 32 12.50 -9.53 13.76
C ARG A 32 12.77 -10.17 15.11
N PRO A 33 11.72 -10.63 15.80
CA PRO A 33 11.93 -11.27 17.10
C PRO A 33 12.62 -12.62 16.92
N LEU A 34 13.29 -13.04 17.98
CA LEU A 34 13.80 -14.41 18.02
C LEU A 34 12.62 -15.37 18.10
N VAL A 35 12.84 -16.60 17.63
CA VAL A 35 11.74 -17.58 17.63
C VAL A 35 11.23 -17.81 19.06
N ARG A 36 12.13 -17.88 20.04
CA ARG A 36 11.68 -18.09 21.41
C ARG A 36 10.81 -16.96 21.93
N ASP A 37 11.06 -15.72 21.48
CA ASP A 37 10.25 -14.60 21.88
C ASP A 37 8.91 -14.62 21.14
N LEU A 38 8.93 -15.06 19.89
CA LEU A 38 7.70 -15.17 19.12
C LEU A 38 6.73 -16.14 19.77
N LEU A 39 7.25 -17.25 20.30
CA LEU A 39 6.42 -18.26 20.92
C LEU A 39 5.81 -17.80 22.25
N GLN A 40 6.29 -16.70 22.79
CA GLN A 40 5.80 -16.17 24.05
C GLN A 40 4.88 -14.97 23.87
N LEU A 41 4.55 -14.62 22.63
CA LEU A 41 3.68 -13.48 22.40
C LEU A 41 2.27 -13.77 22.90
N GLU A 42 1.68 -12.77 23.50
CA GLU A 42 0.34 -12.88 24.03
C GLU A 42 -0.31 -11.50 23.94
N GLU A 43 -1.56 -11.45 24.31
CA GLU A 43 -2.28 -10.18 24.29
C GLU A 43 -1.55 -9.18 25.17
N GLY A 44 -1.30 -7.98 24.63
CA GLY A 44 -0.57 -6.96 25.35
C GLY A 44 0.92 -6.94 25.05
N SER A 45 1.44 -7.96 24.38
CA SER A 45 2.86 -7.94 23.98
C SER A 45 3.12 -6.81 23.00
N VAL A 46 4.35 -6.31 22.99
CA VAL A 46 4.75 -5.19 22.12
C VAL A 46 5.86 -5.67 21.22
N LEU A 47 5.68 -5.45 19.93
CA LEU A 47 6.72 -5.69 18.95
C LEU A 47 7.33 -4.37 18.53
N LEU A 48 8.66 -4.30 18.57
CA LEU A 48 9.35 -3.11 18.10
C LEU A 48 9.59 -3.24 16.61
N LEU A 49 9.28 -2.18 15.90
CA LEU A 49 9.49 -2.15 14.45
C LEU A 49 10.81 -1.45 14.15
N ASP A 50 11.30 -1.67 12.94
CA ASP A 50 12.58 -1.10 12.51
C ASP A 50 12.43 0.29 11.92
N ARG A 51 11.31 0.96 12.15
CA ARG A 51 11.04 2.29 11.65
C ARG A 51 10.63 3.21 12.79
N ARG A 52 10.91 4.48 12.59
CA ARG A 52 10.45 5.51 13.53
C ARG A 52 9.11 6.04 13.06
N VAL A 53 8.40 6.70 13.96
CA VAL A 53 7.06 7.17 13.65
C VAL A 53 7.05 8.22 12.54
N ASP A 54 8.16 8.94 12.36
CA ASP A 54 8.26 9.97 11.33
C ASP A 54 9.00 9.51 10.08
N ASP A 55 9.36 8.23 10.02
CA ASP A 55 9.99 7.70 8.81
C ASP A 55 8.95 7.52 7.72
N PRO A 56 9.35 7.65 6.46
CA PRO A 56 8.44 7.33 5.36
C PRO A 56 8.07 5.85 5.37
N VAL A 57 6.91 5.55 4.85
CA VAL A 57 6.47 4.17 4.68
C VAL A 57 6.64 3.77 3.24
N ASP A 58 6.75 2.46 3.01
CA ASP A 58 6.94 1.90 1.68
C ASP A 58 5.62 1.40 1.13
N LEU A 59 5.43 1.59 -0.18
CA LEU A 59 4.23 1.13 -0.87
C LEU A 59 4.62 0.05 -1.87
N TYR A 60 3.85 -1.04 -1.85
CA TYR A 60 4.11 -2.21 -2.69
C TYR A 60 2.88 -2.60 -3.47
N VAL A 61 3.10 -3.08 -4.68
CA VAL A 61 2.12 -3.89 -5.41
C VAL A 61 2.72 -5.28 -5.49
N GLY A 62 2.09 -6.24 -4.81
CA GLY A 62 2.72 -7.53 -4.64
C GLY A 62 4.01 -7.37 -3.86
N ASP A 63 5.12 -7.81 -4.44
CA ASP A 63 6.42 -7.65 -3.80
C ASP A 63 7.27 -6.55 -4.46
N ARG A 64 6.65 -5.72 -5.29
CA ARG A 64 7.36 -4.67 -6.00
C ARG A 64 7.17 -3.34 -5.30
N LEU A 65 8.27 -2.70 -4.96
CA LEU A 65 8.23 -1.37 -4.34
C LEU A 65 7.87 -0.34 -5.41
N ILE A 66 6.81 0.41 -5.18
CA ILE A 66 6.35 1.40 -6.14
C ILE A 66 6.50 2.83 -5.65
N GLY A 67 6.84 3.03 -4.39
CA GLY A 67 7.01 4.38 -3.90
C GLY A 67 7.10 4.43 -2.40
N THR A 68 7.20 5.65 -1.89
CA THR A 68 7.21 5.91 -0.46
C THR A 68 6.27 7.04 -0.15
N GLY A 69 5.89 7.16 1.11
CA GLY A 69 4.99 8.22 1.49
C GLY A 69 4.98 8.42 2.99
N VAL A 70 4.11 9.32 3.41
CA VAL A 70 3.94 9.68 4.81
C VAL A 70 2.52 9.34 5.21
N LEU A 71 2.38 8.61 6.33
CA LEU A 71 1.05 8.29 6.85
C LEU A 71 0.40 9.53 7.44
N GLU A 72 -0.87 9.67 7.18
CA GLU A 72 -1.68 10.75 7.72
C GLU A 72 -3.01 10.18 8.17
N ILE A 73 -3.64 10.87 9.10
CA ILE A 73 -4.97 10.50 9.57
C ILE A 73 -5.92 11.60 9.14
N THR A 74 -7.02 11.22 8.51
CA THR A 74 -8.05 12.16 8.12
C THR A 74 -8.74 12.65 9.39
N GLU A 75 -8.83 13.97 9.55
CA GLU A 75 -9.26 14.53 10.82
C GLU A 75 -10.64 15.13 10.80
N SER A 76 -11.32 15.12 9.67
CA SER A 76 -12.66 15.70 9.61
C SER A 76 -13.49 14.99 8.58
N GLY A 77 -14.82 15.23 8.68
CA GLY A 77 -15.75 14.69 7.71
C GLY A 77 -16.07 13.23 7.97
N GLU A 78 -16.68 12.62 6.98
CA GLU A 78 -17.10 11.23 7.11
C GLU A 78 -15.95 10.26 7.19
N LYS A 79 -14.79 10.69 6.73
CA LYS A 79 -13.62 9.81 6.73
C LYS A 79 -12.70 10.06 7.91
N HIS A 80 -13.23 10.70 8.94
CA HIS A 80 -12.46 10.98 10.14
C HIS A 80 -11.89 9.67 10.70
N GLY A 81 -10.60 9.67 11.00
CA GLY A 81 -9.95 8.50 11.54
C GLY A 81 -9.42 7.54 10.50
N VAL A 82 -9.71 7.77 9.23
CA VAL A 82 -9.20 6.91 8.16
C VAL A 82 -7.75 7.25 7.89
N LEU A 83 -6.92 6.21 7.80
CA LEU A 83 -5.52 6.40 7.44
C LEU A 83 -5.39 6.68 5.96
N SER A 84 -4.45 7.57 5.63
CA SER A 84 -4.12 7.84 4.24
C SER A 84 -2.61 7.97 4.13
N VAL A 85 -2.12 7.94 2.91
CA VAL A 85 -0.70 8.08 2.62
C VAL A 85 -0.52 9.21 1.64
N ARG A 86 0.30 10.19 2.01
CA ARG A 86 0.70 11.25 1.08
C ARG A 86 1.98 10.80 0.42
N LEU A 87 1.95 10.66 -0.90
CA LEU A 87 3.10 10.14 -1.62
C LEU A 87 4.24 11.15 -1.61
N VAL A 88 5.43 10.65 -1.34
CA VAL A 88 6.65 11.45 -1.38
C VAL A 88 7.44 11.14 -2.63
N GLU A 89 7.53 9.86 -2.94
CA GLU A 89 8.28 9.41 -4.10
C GLU A 89 7.50 8.32 -4.80
N VAL A 90 7.43 8.39 -6.11
CA VAL A 90 6.76 7.38 -6.91
C VAL A 90 7.76 6.85 -7.92
N HIS A 91 7.98 5.53 -7.89
CA HIS A 91 8.89 4.91 -8.82
C HIS A 91 8.20 4.74 -10.16
N ASP A 92 9.01 4.78 -11.22
CA ASP A 92 8.50 4.61 -12.56
C ASP A 92 7.93 3.21 -12.70
N PHE A 93 6.63 3.12 -12.78
CA PHE A 93 5.93 1.85 -12.67
C PHE A 93 5.13 1.63 -13.94
N GLY A 94 5.38 0.51 -14.59
CA GLY A 94 4.64 0.17 -15.79
C GLY A 94 5.17 0.77 -17.06
N HIS A 95 6.32 1.40 -17.03
CA HIS A 95 6.98 1.93 -18.21
C HIS A 95 8.18 1.10 -18.56
N PRO A 96 8.44 0.91 -19.83
CA PRO A 96 9.61 0.15 -20.24
C PRO A 96 10.91 0.84 -19.89
#